data_63f83fbbf1259f15260eb6458b215f64
#
_entry.id   63f83fbbf1259f15260eb6458b215f64
#
_cell.length_a   1.000
_cell.length_b   1.000
_cell.length_c   1.000
_cell.angle_alpha   90.00
_cell.angle_beta   90.00
_cell.angle_gamma   90.00
#
_symmetry.space_group_name_H-M   'P 1'
#
loop_
_entity.id
_entity.type
_entity.pdbx_description
1 polymer ?
#
loop_
_entity_poly.entity_id
_entity_poly.type
_entity_poly.pdbx_seq_one_letter_code
_entity_poly.pdbx_strand_id
1 'polypeptide(L)'
;MVKTTKGEIGMHLLAKRRIYITCILLTLVFGLLILRLGWVQIVQVNQTMPGFHRTVREMSVLQRERGVMLDPGRGQFTDYKGEALTGKLQWGLVLFPQAGPLEKLRKHGTLEGSKMTELAAILHTDLDQLKKEWIQESIPHFWTAGTHQPVHLTAAQVERLRSLHLQGAGIYPMMTRYLQGHTGMQWMGYLAEQPESSKVLNGHQDEVKQPFAMKSGAAGLERTLEPLLRGIGPTLVSRMVSGGGEIIPDIQPHVIAPANSHYPLRVETTVDAELQRGLEELTQESGLQEGAIVVLDAANADVRAMISRPFYQPQHVNPKESSWGNRAVQGAVPGSIFKIVTAAAALEYHAVSNGEEFHCGGEYGRYGLSCWKEHGHGDLNLEQGFAESCNIVFAETARRLSMEQLENTADRLGLARPIGWEGSRWQECPCYDTLIMRITGV
;
A
#
# COMPACT_ATOMS: atom_id res chain seq x y z
N MET A 1 -65.58 -20.83 -71.76
CA MET A 1 -64.41 -21.57 -72.24
C MET A 1 -63.24 -21.15 -71.36
N VAL A 2 -63.02 -21.83 -70.27
CA VAL A 2 -62.02 -21.47 -69.31
C VAL A 2 -60.90 -22.51 -69.43
N LYS A 3 -59.79 -22.12 -70.06
CA LYS A 3 -58.52 -22.82 -69.98
C LYS A 3 -57.81 -22.37 -68.69
N THR A 4 -58.15 -22.94 -67.58
CA THR A 4 -57.34 -22.80 -66.32
C THR A 4 -56.11 -23.64 -66.48
N THR A 5 -55.02 -22.99 -66.44
CA THR A 5 -53.69 -23.45 -66.78
C THR A 5 -53.15 -24.44 -65.73
N LYS A 6 -52.85 -25.68 -66.14
CA LYS A 6 -52.11 -26.69 -65.35
C LYS A 6 -50.80 -26.16 -64.75
N GLY A 7 -50.30 -25.03 -65.25
CA GLY A 7 -49.05 -24.39 -64.79
C GLY A 7 -49.21 -23.66 -63.43
N GLU A 8 -50.35 -23.03 -63.13
CA GLU A 8 -50.56 -22.31 -61.88
C GLU A 8 -50.76 -23.24 -60.67
N ILE A 9 -51.42 -24.40 -60.91
CA ILE A 9 -51.59 -25.42 -59.87
C ILE A 9 -50.21 -26.06 -59.49
N GLY A 10 -49.34 -26.28 -60.46
CA GLY A 10 -48.00 -26.83 -60.22
C GLY A 10 -47.07 -25.86 -59.46
N MET A 11 -47.20 -24.57 -59.76
CA MET A 11 -46.39 -23.52 -59.10
C MET A 11 -46.84 -23.31 -57.65
N HIS A 12 -48.15 -23.36 -57.38
CA HIS A 12 -48.69 -23.32 -56.01
C HIS A 12 -48.29 -24.57 -55.18
N LEU A 13 -48.22 -25.73 -55.75
CA LEU A 13 -47.80 -26.97 -55.10
C LEU A 13 -46.30 -26.92 -54.75
N LEU A 14 -45.46 -26.42 -55.66
CA LEU A 14 -44.01 -26.25 -55.46
C LEU A 14 -43.72 -25.18 -54.40
N ALA A 15 -44.48 -24.07 -54.37
CA ALA A 15 -44.37 -23.04 -53.36
C ALA A 15 -44.74 -23.57 -51.96
N LYS A 16 -45.85 -24.30 -51.86
CA LYS A 16 -46.26 -24.96 -50.57
C LYS A 16 -45.21 -25.95 -50.12
N ARG A 17 -44.64 -26.78 -50.98
CA ARG A 17 -43.59 -27.75 -50.66
C ARG A 17 -42.31 -27.06 -50.18
N ARG A 18 -41.94 -25.95 -50.76
CA ARG A 18 -40.80 -25.12 -50.29
C ARG A 18 -41.04 -24.54 -48.93
N ILE A 19 -42.23 -24.00 -48.68
CA ILE A 19 -42.61 -23.47 -47.34
C ILE A 19 -42.59 -24.58 -46.30
N TYR A 20 -43.13 -25.76 -46.54
CA TYR A 20 -43.08 -26.89 -45.63
C TYR A 20 -41.63 -27.34 -45.32
N ILE A 21 -40.78 -27.41 -46.33
CA ILE A 21 -39.35 -27.78 -46.15
C ILE A 21 -38.65 -26.71 -45.30
N THR A 22 -38.89 -25.41 -45.57
CA THR A 22 -38.30 -24.32 -44.80
C THR A 22 -38.79 -24.34 -43.34
N CYS A 23 -40.08 -24.57 -43.11
CA CYS A 23 -40.64 -24.71 -41.76
C CYS A 23 -40.03 -25.89 -41.00
N ILE A 24 -39.88 -27.05 -41.63
CA ILE A 24 -39.26 -28.25 -41.03
C ILE A 24 -37.80 -27.94 -40.70
N LEU A 25 -37.05 -27.31 -41.59
CA LEU A 25 -35.66 -26.97 -41.41
C LEU A 25 -35.47 -25.95 -40.26
N LEU A 26 -36.32 -24.92 -40.20
CA LEU A 26 -36.37 -23.97 -39.10
C LEU A 26 -36.68 -24.66 -37.75
N THR A 27 -37.68 -25.53 -37.73
CA THR A 27 -38.04 -26.27 -36.52
C THR A 27 -36.88 -27.15 -36.03
N LEU A 28 -36.16 -27.78 -36.96
CA LEU A 28 -35.00 -28.62 -36.66
C LEU A 28 -33.84 -27.78 -36.10
N VAL A 29 -33.58 -26.60 -36.69
CA VAL A 29 -32.57 -25.66 -36.19
C VAL A 29 -32.94 -25.15 -34.78
N PHE A 30 -34.20 -24.77 -34.57
CA PHE A 30 -34.66 -24.38 -33.23
C PHE A 30 -34.59 -25.53 -32.22
N GLY A 31 -34.92 -26.74 -32.60
CA GLY A 31 -34.74 -27.93 -31.79
C GLY A 31 -33.30 -28.16 -31.37
N LEU A 32 -32.35 -28.05 -32.33
CA LEU A 32 -30.93 -28.13 -32.06
C LEU A 32 -30.44 -27.01 -31.08
N LEU A 33 -30.93 -25.79 -31.28
CA LEU A 33 -30.58 -24.67 -30.38
C LEU A 33 -31.11 -24.90 -28.96
N ILE A 34 -32.33 -25.40 -28.81
CA ILE A 34 -32.91 -25.74 -27.50
C ILE A 34 -32.12 -26.89 -26.83
N LEU A 35 -31.77 -27.93 -27.58
CA LEU A 35 -30.92 -29.02 -27.08
C LEU A 35 -29.54 -28.51 -26.66
N ARG A 36 -28.93 -27.65 -27.45
CA ARG A 36 -27.64 -27.01 -27.13
C ARG A 36 -27.73 -26.16 -25.86
N LEU A 37 -28.80 -25.36 -25.76
CA LEU A 37 -29.02 -24.53 -24.57
C LEU A 37 -29.21 -25.39 -23.32
N GLY A 38 -30.03 -26.44 -23.42
CA GLY A 38 -30.22 -27.39 -22.33
C GLY A 38 -28.91 -28.08 -21.92
N TRP A 39 -28.10 -28.48 -22.89
CA TRP A 39 -26.77 -29.05 -22.64
C TRP A 39 -25.87 -28.09 -21.85
N VAL A 40 -25.79 -26.83 -22.26
CA VAL A 40 -24.99 -25.81 -21.60
C VAL A 40 -25.49 -25.53 -20.18
N GLN A 41 -26.83 -25.43 -20.00
CA GLN A 41 -27.45 -25.08 -18.72
C GLN A 41 -27.47 -26.23 -17.71
N ILE A 42 -27.49 -27.48 -18.15
CA ILE A 42 -27.63 -28.63 -17.25
C ILE A 42 -26.30 -29.39 -17.09
N VAL A 43 -25.57 -29.62 -18.19
CA VAL A 43 -24.37 -30.44 -18.18
C VAL A 43 -23.10 -29.63 -17.96
N GLN A 44 -22.95 -28.53 -18.66
CA GLN A 44 -21.71 -27.75 -18.62
C GLN A 44 -21.63 -26.82 -17.39
N VAL A 45 -22.75 -26.54 -16.74
CA VAL A 45 -22.81 -25.60 -15.60
C VAL A 45 -21.89 -25.99 -14.44
N ASN A 46 -21.70 -27.29 -14.22
CA ASN A 46 -20.86 -27.84 -13.15
C ASN A 46 -19.47 -28.30 -13.63
N GLN A 47 -19.14 -28.08 -14.91
CA GLN A 47 -17.81 -28.39 -15.42
C GLN A 47 -16.86 -27.23 -15.13
N THR A 48 -15.64 -27.57 -14.76
CA THR A 48 -14.55 -26.59 -14.61
C THR A 48 -14.18 -26.00 -15.95
N MET A 49 -14.04 -24.69 -16.02
CA MET A 49 -13.61 -24.01 -17.24
C MET A 49 -12.14 -24.34 -17.54
N PRO A 50 -11.78 -24.60 -18.81
CA PRO A 50 -10.37 -24.78 -19.19
C PRO A 50 -9.53 -23.56 -18.80
N GLY A 51 -8.48 -23.77 -18.02
CA GLY A 51 -7.63 -22.67 -17.52
C GLY A 51 -8.10 -22.03 -16.21
N PHE A 52 -9.24 -22.46 -15.65
CA PHE A 52 -9.75 -21.98 -14.37
C PHE A 52 -10.09 -23.18 -13.47
N HIS A 53 -9.71 -23.13 -12.21
CA HIS A 53 -10.10 -24.16 -11.21
C HIS A 53 -11.54 -23.96 -10.67
N ARG A 54 -12.41 -23.32 -11.47
CA ARG A 54 -13.78 -22.94 -11.09
C ARG A 54 -14.78 -23.40 -12.12
N THR A 55 -15.99 -23.71 -11.67
CA THR A 55 -17.09 -24.07 -12.54
C THR A 55 -17.70 -22.84 -13.23
N VAL A 56 -18.40 -23.04 -14.35
CA VAL A 56 -19.16 -21.98 -15.04
C VAL A 56 -20.15 -21.30 -14.09
N ARG A 57 -20.75 -22.05 -13.18
CA ARG A 57 -21.66 -21.53 -12.15
C ARG A 57 -20.96 -20.58 -11.19
N GLU A 58 -19.82 -20.98 -10.64
CA GLU A 58 -19.03 -20.15 -9.73
C GLU A 58 -18.56 -18.87 -10.41
N MET A 59 -18.11 -18.97 -11.67
CA MET A 59 -17.72 -17.81 -12.45
C MET A 59 -18.90 -16.84 -12.71
N SER A 60 -20.08 -17.39 -13.00
CA SER A 60 -21.28 -16.55 -13.20
C SER A 60 -21.74 -15.83 -11.94
N VAL A 61 -21.54 -16.45 -10.77
CA VAL A 61 -21.81 -15.79 -9.47
C VAL A 61 -20.82 -14.67 -9.24
N LEU A 62 -19.52 -14.94 -9.41
CA LEU A 62 -18.46 -13.93 -9.24
C LEU A 62 -18.62 -12.71 -10.15
N GLN A 63 -19.06 -12.92 -11.40
CA GLN A 63 -19.34 -11.82 -12.34
C GLN A 63 -20.51 -10.94 -11.91
N ARG A 64 -21.41 -11.48 -11.11
CA ARG A 64 -22.59 -10.76 -10.58
C ARG A 64 -22.37 -10.15 -9.20
N GLU A 65 -21.26 -10.46 -8.56
CA GLU A 65 -20.88 -9.85 -7.30
C GLU A 65 -20.30 -8.46 -7.55
N ARG A 66 -20.92 -7.47 -6.94
CA ARG A 66 -20.43 -6.10 -6.88
C ARG A 66 -20.05 -5.77 -5.45
N GLY A 67 -18.80 -5.48 -5.21
CA GLY A 67 -18.29 -5.32 -3.85
C GLY A 67 -17.36 -4.15 -3.68
N VAL A 68 -17.06 -3.85 -2.42
CA VAL A 68 -16.09 -2.84 -1.97
C VAL A 68 -15.09 -3.52 -1.04
N MET A 69 -13.83 -3.19 -1.19
CA MET A 69 -12.78 -3.69 -0.31
C MET A 69 -12.82 -2.94 1.02
N LEU A 70 -13.05 -3.66 2.10
CA LEU A 70 -13.04 -3.15 3.47
C LEU A 70 -11.64 -3.18 4.07
N ASP A 71 -10.92 -4.26 3.82
CA ASP A 71 -9.56 -4.50 4.31
C ASP A 71 -8.78 -5.25 3.22
N PRO A 72 -7.61 -4.76 2.79
CA PRO A 72 -6.76 -5.48 1.86
C PRO A 72 -6.18 -6.79 2.46
N GLY A 73 -6.37 -7.06 3.75
CA GLY A 73 -5.82 -8.21 4.46
C GLY A 73 -4.32 -8.12 4.66
N ARG A 74 -3.75 -6.91 4.55
CA ARG A 74 -2.32 -6.68 4.64
C ARG A 74 -1.85 -6.63 6.09
N GLY A 75 -0.71 -7.26 6.39
CA GLY A 75 -0.05 -7.23 7.69
C GLY A 75 0.23 -5.81 8.17
N GLN A 76 0.25 -5.60 9.48
CA GLN A 76 0.34 -4.29 10.14
C GLN A 76 1.66 -4.16 10.87
N PHE A 77 2.17 -2.92 10.95
CA PHE A 77 3.29 -2.58 11.84
C PHE A 77 2.76 -2.01 13.15
N THR A 78 3.39 -2.44 14.24
CA THR A 78 3.17 -1.87 15.57
C THR A 78 4.48 -1.33 16.14
N ASP A 79 4.37 -0.42 17.08
CA ASP A 79 5.50 0.02 17.88
C ASP A 79 5.89 -1.06 18.93
N TYR A 80 6.91 -0.78 19.73
CA TYR A 80 7.40 -1.71 20.76
C TYR A 80 6.41 -1.94 21.93
N LYS A 81 5.36 -1.13 22.04
CA LYS A 81 4.26 -1.28 23.01
C LYS A 81 3.05 -1.98 22.40
N GLY A 82 3.08 -2.31 21.11
CA GLY A 82 1.94 -2.86 20.37
C GLY A 82 0.97 -1.81 19.84
N GLU A 83 1.30 -0.51 19.92
CA GLU A 83 0.53 0.57 19.33
C GLU A 83 0.64 0.51 17.79
N ALA A 84 -0.49 0.68 17.10
CA ALA A 84 -0.51 0.57 15.65
C ALA A 84 0.24 1.74 14.98
N LEU A 85 1.26 1.41 14.20
CA LEU A 85 1.94 2.34 13.28
C LEU A 85 1.26 2.36 11.91
N THR A 86 0.62 1.26 11.53
CA THR A 86 -0.19 1.15 10.31
C THR A 86 -1.47 0.39 10.61
N GLY A 87 -2.49 0.60 9.76
CA GLY A 87 -3.71 -0.18 9.83
C GLY A 87 -4.63 0.24 10.97
N LYS A 88 -5.36 1.33 10.78
CA LYS A 88 -6.41 1.76 11.70
C LYS A 88 -7.78 1.40 11.15
N LEU A 89 -8.57 0.70 11.99
CA LEU A 89 -9.96 0.40 11.66
C LEU A 89 -10.79 1.65 11.89
N GLN A 90 -11.51 2.07 10.87
CA GLN A 90 -12.39 3.24 10.90
C GLN A 90 -13.73 2.90 10.27
N TRP A 91 -14.78 3.64 10.60
CA TRP A 91 -16.09 3.43 10.03
C TRP A 91 -16.24 4.28 8.77
N GLY A 92 -16.77 3.68 7.69
CA GLY A 92 -17.10 4.35 6.45
C GLY A 92 -18.52 4.00 5.99
N LEU A 93 -19.10 4.88 5.18
CA LEU A 93 -20.39 4.65 4.52
C LEU A 93 -20.14 4.07 3.13
N VAL A 94 -20.62 2.86 2.88
CA VAL A 94 -20.62 2.24 1.55
C VAL A 94 -21.92 2.56 0.84
N LEU A 95 -21.83 3.09 -0.37
CA LEU A 95 -22.94 3.37 -1.26
C LEU A 95 -23.06 2.26 -2.30
N PHE A 96 -24.27 1.76 -2.51
CA PHE A 96 -24.61 0.80 -3.55
C PHE A 96 -25.48 1.52 -4.60
N PRO A 97 -24.95 2.00 -5.72
CA PRO A 97 -25.57 3.00 -6.60
C PRO A 97 -26.93 2.60 -7.16
N GLN A 98 -27.17 1.33 -7.41
CA GLN A 98 -28.40 0.85 -8.05
C GLN A 98 -29.49 0.39 -7.06
N ALA A 99 -29.24 0.49 -5.76
CA ALA A 99 -30.16 0.02 -4.70
C ALA A 99 -30.79 1.14 -3.91
N GLY A 100 -30.36 2.36 -4.15
CA GLY A 100 -30.69 3.47 -3.26
C GLY A 100 -32.06 4.08 -3.48
N PRO A 101 -32.43 4.98 -2.56
CA PRO A 101 -33.66 5.77 -2.61
C PRO A 101 -33.87 6.50 -3.93
N LEU A 102 -32.82 6.79 -4.68
CA LEU A 102 -32.89 7.56 -5.92
C LEU A 102 -33.63 6.83 -7.06
N GLU A 103 -33.56 5.50 -7.13
CA GLU A 103 -34.32 4.77 -8.16
C GLU A 103 -35.79 4.72 -7.81
N LYS A 104 -36.14 4.65 -6.51
CA LYS A 104 -37.53 4.78 -6.03
C LYS A 104 -38.04 6.21 -6.12
N LEU A 105 -37.19 7.22 -5.94
CA LEU A 105 -37.51 8.62 -6.22
C LEU A 105 -37.90 8.86 -7.68
N ARG A 106 -37.27 8.15 -8.62
CA ARG A 106 -37.67 8.15 -10.04
C ARG A 106 -39.03 7.49 -10.27
N LYS A 107 -39.43 6.51 -9.44
CA LYS A 107 -40.66 5.72 -9.63
C LYS A 107 -41.81 6.11 -8.70
N HIS A 108 -41.57 6.61 -7.47
CA HIS A 108 -42.62 6.76 -6.44
C HIS A 108 -42.44 7.95 -5.48
N GLY A 109 -41.94 9.09 -5.91
CA GLY A 109 -41.63 10.29 -5.12
C GLY A 109 -42.47 10.47 -3.84
N THR A 110 -41.81 10.54 -2.69
CA THR A 110 -42.14 11.37 -1.51
C THR A 110 -41.59 10.88 -0.16
N LEU A 111 -41.53 9.57 0.13
CA LEU A 111 -41.16 9.13 1.49
C LEU A 111 -39.64 9.07 1.73
N GLU A 112 -38.82 9.00 0.67
CA GLU A 112 -37.38 8.85 0.77
C GLU A 112 -36.60 10.17 0.67
N GLY A 113 -37.22 11.26 0.25
CA GLY A 113 -36.62 12.60 0.23
C GLY A 113 -36.22 13.08 1.63
N SER A 114 -37.05 12.77 2.65
CA SER A 114 -36.74 13.07 4.05
C SER A 114 -35.50 12.37 4.56
N LYS A 115 -35.33 11.07 4.26
CA LYS A 115 -34.14 10.29 4.68
C LYS A 115 -32.85 10.75 3.99
N MET A 116 -32.93 11.15 2.72
CA MET A 116 -31.76 11.69 2.00
C MET A 116 -31.34 13.05 2.55
N THR A 117 -32.29 13.91 2.91
CA THR A 117 -31.97 15.19 3.56
C THR A 117 -31.37 14.96 4.93
N GLU A 118 -31.86 14.02 5.70
CA GLU A 118 -31.32 13.66 6.99
C GLU A 118 -29.92 13.03 6.85
N LEU A 119 -29.70 12.16 5.86
CA LEU A 119 -28.39 11.60 5.53
C LEU A 119 -27.38 12.71 5.19
N ALA A 120 -27.75 13.64 4.32
CA ALA A 120 -26.90 14.78 3.97
C ALA A 120 -26.55 15.64 5.19
N ALA A 121 -27.51 15.88 6.09
CA ALA A 121 -27.29 16.59 7.34
C ALA A 121 -26.34 15.86 8.30
N ILE A 122 -26.44 14.52 8.43
CA ILE A 122 -25.53 13.73 9.26
C ILE A 122 -24.10 13.72 8.70
N LEU A 123 -23.96 13.67 7.38
CA LEU A 123 -22.68 13.68 6.69
C LEU A 123 -22.09 15.08 6.55
N HIS A 124 -22.80 16.13 6.95
CA HIS A 124 -22.41 17.54 6.78
C HIS A 124 -22.07 17.88 5.32
N THR A 125 -22.91 17.40 4.39
CA THR A 125 -22.72 17.57 2.95
C THR A 125 -23.96 18.16 2.30
N ASP A 126 -23.80 18.68 1.10
CA ASP A 126 -24.91 19.12 0.28
C ASP A 126 -25.66 17.92 -0.32
N LEU A 127 -26.98 18.03 -0.40
CA LEU A 127 -27.86 16.98 -0.93
C LEU A 127 -27.55 16.66 -2.41
N ASP A 128 -27.22 17.68 -3.19
CA ASP A 128 -26.92 17.50 -4.62
C ASP A 128 -25.55 16.84 -4.83
N GLN A 129 -24.56 17.14 -3.98
CA GLN A 129 -23.26 16.45 -3.96
C GLN A 129 -23.45 14.96 -3.61
N LEU A 130 -24.25 14.67 -2.58
CA LEU A 130 -24.55 13.30 -2.17
C LEU A 130 -25.24 12.51 -3.30
N LYS A 131 -26.26 13.10 -3.93
CA LYS A 131 -26.95 12.50 -5.07
C LYS A 131 -26.02 12.25 -6.24
N LYS A 132 -25.19 13.24 -6.58
CA LYS A 132 -24.23 13.16 -7.67
C LYS A 132 -23.26 11.99 -7.47
N GLU A 133 -22.63 11.89 -6.30
CA GLU A 133 -21.68 10.81 -5.98
C GLU A 133 -22.39 9.44 -5.98
N TRP A 134 -23.59 9.32 -5.43
CA TRP A 134 -24.34 8.07 -5.41
C TRP A 134 -24.72 7.55 -6.81
N ILE A 135 -24.96 8.45 -7.77
CA ILE A 135 -25.40 8.08 -9.14
C ILE A 135 -24.22 7.96 -10.10
N GLN A 136 -23.18 8.74 -9.92
CA GLN A 136 -22.08 8.87 -10.88
C GLN A 136 -21.30 7.57 -11.03
N GLU A 137 -21.15 6.82 -9.94
CA GLU A 137 -20.45 5.54 -9.95
C GLU A 137 -21.42 4.41 -10.26
N SER A 138 -21.02 3.50 -11.15
CA SER A 138 -21.82 2.31 -11.49
C SER A 138 -21.53 1.12 -10.59
N ILE A 139 -20.51 1.23 -9.73
CA ILE A 139 -20.05 0.18 -8.81
C ILE A 139 -20.17 0.66 -7.37
N PRO A 140 -20.36 -0.25 -6.40
CA PRO A 140 -20.33 0.11 -4.98
C PRO A 140 -19.00 0.74 -4.59
N HIS A 141 -19.06 1.77 -3.75
CA HIS A 141 -17.89 2.52 -3.29
C HIS A 141 -18.12 3.14 -1.91
N PHE A 142 -17.05 3.53 -1.25
CA PHE A 142 -17.15 4.34 -0.04
C PHE A 142 -17.54 5.78 -0.40
N TRP A 143 -18.34 6.41 0.46
CA TRP A 143 -18.60 7.84 0.42
C TRP A 143 -17.29 8.63 0.58
N THR A 144 -17.01 9.56 -0.36
CA THR A 144 -15.73 10.30 -0.41
C THR A 144 -15.89 11.80 -0.23
N ALA A 145 -17.11 12.32 -0.20
CA ALA A 145 -17.41 13.76 -0.23
C ALA A 145 -16.72 14.51 -1.40
N GLY A 146 -16.47 13.80 -2.52
CA GLY A 146 -15.77 14.34 -3.69
C GLY A 146 -14.25 14.45 -3.57
N THR A 147 -13.65 13.95 -2.49
CA THR A 147 -12.18 14.03 -2.25
C THR A 147 -11.40 12.84 -2.78
N HIS A 148 -12.05 11.85 -3.36
CA HIS A 148 -11.48 10.55 -3.75
C HIS A 148 -10.94 9.70 -2.59
N GLN A 149 -11.07 10.15 -1.35
CA GLN A 149 -10.73 9.40 -0.16
C GLN A 149 -11.98 9.09 0.66
N PRO A 150 -12.14 7.88 1.20
CA PRO A 150 -13.27 7.55 2.06
C PRO A 150 -13.37 8.48 3.26
N VAL A 151 -14.56 8.98 3.53
CA VAL A 151 -14.82 9.81 4.71
C VAL A 151 -14.96 8.93 5.94
N HIS A 152 -14.27 9.30 7.01
CA HIS A 152 -14.33 8.62 8.29
C HIS A 152 -15.51 9.09 9.11
N LEU A 153 -16.34 8.16 9.58
CA LEU A 153 -17.51 8.44 10.39
C LEU A 153 -17.16 8.45 11.88
N THR A 154 -17.67 9.42 12.60
CA THR A 154 -17.62 9.44 14.06
C THR A 154 -18.61 8.44 14.66
N ALA A 155 -18.41 8.04 15.92
CA ALA A 155 -19.33 7.13 16.61
C ALA A 155 -20.78 7.66 16.62
N ALA A 156 -20.97 8.97 16.83
CA ALA A 156 -22.27 9.60 16.81
C ALA A 156 -22.94 9.55 15.42
N GLN A 157 -22.17 9.74 14.34
CA GLN A 157 -22.68 9.59 12.97
C GLN A 157 -23.07 8.14 12.68
N VAL A 158 -22.25 7.17 13.11
CA VAL A 158 -22.54 5.74 12.95
C VAL A 158 -23.88 5.36 13.56
N GLU A 159 -24.15 5.76 14.80
CA GLU A 159 -25.43 5.49 15.50
C GLU A 159 -26.61 6.13 14.76
N ARG A 160 -26.50 7.39 14.38
CA ARG A 160 -27.57 8.09 13.64
C ARG A 160 -27.82 7.48 12.27
N LEU A 161 -26.78 7.07 11.53
CA LEU A 161 -26.90 6.46 10.23
C LEU A 161 -27.52 5.06 10.31
N ARG A 162 -27.22 4.28 11.36
CA ARG A 162 -27.85 2.97 11.58
C ARG A 162 -29.35 3.09 11.79
N SER A 163 -29.82 4.11 12.53
CA SER A 163 -31.23 4.32 12.78
C SER A 163 -32.06 4.70 11.53
N LEU A 164 -31.42 5.22 10.48
CA LEU A 164 -32.08 5.57 9.22
C LEU A 164 -32.56 4.36 8.40
N HIS A 165 -31.97 3.18 8.63
CA HIS A 165 -32.25 1.94 7.88
C HIS A 165 -32.31 2.20 6.36
N LEU A 166 -31.22 2.76 5.81
CA LEU A 166 -31.15 3.14 4.40
C LEU A 166 -31.03 1.90 3.50
N GLN A 167 -31.89 1.84 2.49
CA GLN A 167 -31.72 0.87 1.42
C GLN A 167 -30.66 1.39 0.44
N GLY A 168 -29.66 0.56 0.15
CA GLY A 168 -28.59 0.92 -0.80
C GLY A 168 -27.42 1.68 -0.20
N ALA A 169 -27.37 1.80 1.12
CA ALA A 169 -26.20 2.25 1.85
C ALA A 169 -25.97 1.38 3.08
N GLY A 170 -24.71 1.22 3.46
CA GLY A 170 -24.36 0.43 4.65
C GLY A 170 -23.12 0.98 5.33
N ILE A 171 -23.03 0.80 6.64
CA ILE A 171 -21.90 1.25 7.45
C ILE A 171 -21.01 0.05 7.70
N TYR A 172 -19.78 0.15 7.24
CA TYR A 172 -18.79 -0.93 7.37
C TYR A 172 -17.49 -0.43 7.95
N PRO A 173 -16.78 -1.28 8.71
CA PRO A 173 -15.42 -1.00 9.10
C PRO A 173 -14.53 -1.04 7.86
N MET A 174 -13.64 -0.08 7.74
CA MET A 174 -12.63 -0.04 6.68
C MET A 174 -11.24 0.10 7.29
N MET A 175 -10.26 -0.54 6.68
CA MET A 175 -8.87 -0.48 7.11
C MET A 175 -8.14 0.67 6.39
N THR A 176 -7.73 1.68 7.15
CA THR A 176 -6.87 2.76 6.65
C THR A 176 -5.42 2.39 6.91
N ARG A 177 -4.61 2.27 5.85
CA ARG A 177 -3.22 1.81 5.95
C ARG A 177 -2.34 2.79 6.71
N TYR A 178 -2.33 4.06 6.31
CA TYR A 178 -1.45 5.07 6.87
C TYR A 178 -2.20 5.99 7.81
N LEU A 179 -1.65 6.19 8.98
CA LEU A 179 -2.22 7.09 9.98
C LEU A 179 -1.82 8.54 9.66
N GLN A 180 -2.66 9.47 10.06
CA GLN A 180 -2.31 10.89 9.95
C GLN A 180 -1.15 11.21 10.89
N GLY A 181 -0.22 12.05 10.45
CA GLY A 181 0.91 12.50 11.26
C GLY A 181 2.20 11.66 11.14
N HIS A 182 2.16 10.50 10.46
CA HIS A 182 3.35 9.67 10.26
C HIS A 182 4.06 10.03 8.95
N THR A 183 4.64 11.23 8.89
CA THR A 183 5.21 11.79 7.66
C THR A 183 6.73 11.67 7.57
N GLY A 184 7.40 11.41 8.69
CA GLY A 184 8.85 11.21 8.78
C GLY A 184 9.32 9.76 8.75
N MET A 185 8.42 8.80 8.53
CA MET A 185 8.71 7.36 8.57
C MET A 185 9.05 6.76 7.20
N GLN A 186 10.02 7.34 6.47
CA GLN A 186 10.45 6.81 5.18
C GLN A 186 10.99 5.37 5.26
N TRP A 187 11.47 4.96 6.42
CA TRP A 187 11.89 3.58 6.69
C TRP A 187 10.75 2.56 6.54
N MET A 188 9.51 2.96 6.85
CA MET A 188 8.33 2.13 6.63
C MET A 188 8.04 1.95 5.14
N GLY A 189 8.19 3.02 4.35
CA GLY A 189 7.92 3.01 2.92
C GLY A 189 6.46 3.25 2.58
N TYR A 190 6.07 2.87 1.36
CA TYR A 190 4.74 3.11 0.83
C TYR A 190 4.28 2.00 -0.11
N LEU A 191 2.98 2.00 -0.40
CA LEU A 191 2.34 1.07 -1.33
C LEU A 191 2.07 1.74 -2.67
N ALA A 192 2.33 1.01 -3.76
CA ALA A 192 2.00 1.43 -5.11
C ALA A 192 1.28 0.31 -5.88
N GLU A 193 0.53 0.70 -6.90
CA GLU A 193 -0.02 -0.23 -7.87
C GLU A 193 1.11 -0.72 -8.77
N GLN A 194 1.28 -2.04 -8.86
CA GLN A 194 2.25 -2.66 -9.75
C GLN A 194 1.54 -3.42 -10.87
N PRO A 195 1.60 -2.93 -12.11
CA PRO A 195 0.91 -3.57 -13.23
C PRO A 195 1.41 -4.99 -13.54
N GLU A 196 2.65 -5.32 -13.16
CA GLU A 196 3.29 -6.59 -13.53
C GLU A 196 3.31 -7.64 -12.42
N SER A 197 3.19 -7.27 -11.16
CA SER A 197 3.25 -8.23 -10.05
C SER A 197 2.00 -9.10 -9.90
N SER A 198 0.91 -8.73 -10.53
CA SER A 198 -0.30 -9.57 -10.62
C SER A 198 -0.09 -10.83 -11.46
N LYS A 199 0.92 -10.85 -12.34
CA LYS A 199 1.19 -11.99 -13.25
C LYS A 199 2.15 -13.04 -12.69
N VAL A 200 3.05 -12.66 -11.78
CA VAL A 200 4.19 -13.53 -11.43
C VAL A 200 4.01 -14.27 -10.09
N LEU A 201 3.15 -13.81 -9.20
CA LEU A 201 3.05 -14.35 -7.84
C LEU A 201 1.90 -15.35 -7.63
N ASN A 202 0.98 -15.44 -8.57
CA ASN A 202 -0.06 -16.45 -8.56
C ASN A 202 0.35 -17.57 -9.51
N GLY A 203 1.00 -18.61 -9.00
CA GLY A 203 1.21 -19.89 -9.71
C GLY A 203 -0.12 -20.59 -10.06
N HIS A 204 -1.23 -19.92 -9.90
CA HIS A 204 -2.57 -20.29 -10.34
C HIS A 204 -3.08 -19.19 -11.27
N GLN A 205 -3.17 -19.54 -12.56
CA GLN A 205 -3.66 -18.72 -13.66
C GLN A 205 -5.17 -18.42 -13.58
N ASP A 206 -5.71 -18.13 -12.41
CA ASP A 206 -7.08 -17.62 -12.29
C ASP A 206 -7.04 -16.09 -12.44
N GLU A 207 -6.79 -15.62 -13.65
CA GLU A 207 -7.02 -14.22 -14.06
C GLU A 207 -8.53 -13.90 -14.07
N VAL A 208 -9.18 -14.02 -12.94
CA VAL A 208 -10.35 -13.18 -12.69
C VAL A 208 -9.76 -11.79 -12.43
N LYS A 209 -9.98 -10.85 -13.35
CA LYS A 209 -9.71 -9.42 -13.10
C LYS A 209 -10.38 -9.10 -11.77
N GLN A 210 -9.59 -9.10 -10.70
CA GLN A 210 -10.11 -8.66 -9.41
C GLN A 210 -10.53 -7.21 -9.61
N PRO A 211 -11.75 -6.83 -9.24
CA PRO A 211 -12.24 -5.47 -9.46
C PRO A 211 -11.46 -4.42 -8.66
N PHE A 212 -10.46 -4.83 -7.89
CA PHE A 212 -9.66 -3.99 -7.02
C PHE A 212 -8.19 -4.12 -7.36
N ALA A 213 -7.53 -3.00 -7.65
CA ALA A 213 -6.09 -2.93 -7.77
C ALA A 213 -5.46 -3.20 -6.39
N MET A 214 -4.83 -4.36 -6.24
CA MET A 214 -4.04 -4.67 -5.05
C MET A 214 -2.74 -3.87 -5.11
N LYS A 215 -2.46 -3.13 -4.03
CA LYS A 215 -1.20 -2.40 -3.88
C LYS A 215 -0.16 -3.29 -3.23
N SER A 216 1.08 -3.17 -3.66
CA SER A 216 2.24 -3.85 -3.09
C SER A 216 3.26 -2.85 -2.54
N GLY A 217 4.16 -3.31 -1.68
CA GLY A 217 5.21 -2.48 -1.13
C GLY A 217 6.18 -1.97 -2.20
N ALA A 218 6.31 -0.65 -2.32
CA ALA A 218 7.17 0.00 -3.31
C ALA A 218 8.53 0.42 -2.73
N ALA A 219 8.60 0.70 -1.44
CA ALA A 219 9.82 1.11 -0.75
C ALA A 219 9.82 0.67 0.72
N GLY A 220 10.95 0.80 1.40
CA GLY A 220 11.11 0.56 2.84
C GLY A 220 10.69 -0.84 3.28
N LEU A 221 10.28 -0.98 4.53
CA LEU A 221 9.82 -2.25 5.11
C LEU A 221 8.57 -2.80 4.41
N GLU A 222 7.71 -1.94 3.86
CA GLU A 222 6.57 -2.37 3.04
C GLU A 222 7.03 -3.25 1.87
N ARG A 223 8.12 -2.87 1.19
CA ARG A 223 8.70 -3.64 0.09
C ARG A 223 9.47 -4.85 0.57
N THR A 224 10.32 -4.65 1.57
CA THR A 224 11.20 -5.70 2.07
C THR A 224 10.43 -6.88 2.65
N LEU A 225 9.33 -6.60 3.36
CA LEU A 225 8.48 -7.60 4.00
C LEU A 225 7.24 -7.95 3.17
N GLU A 226 7.18 -7.55 1.89
CA GLU A 226 6.04 -7.82 1.02
C GLU A 226 5.53 -9.28 1.08
N PRO A 227 6.39 -10.33 1.04
CA PRO A 227 5.94 -11.71 1.11
C PRO A 227 5.16 -12.06 2.40
N LEU A 228 5.46 -11.38 3.51
CA LEU A 228 4.77 -11.56 4.80
C LEU A 228 3.55 -10.67 4.91
N LEU A 229 3.69 -9.41 4.45
CA LEU A 229 2.67 -8.38 4.65
C LEU A 229 1.48 -8.51 3.71
N ARG A 230 1.63 -9.04 2.50
CA ARG A 230 0.54 -9.05 1.50
C ARG A 230 -0.70 -9.84 1.94
N GLY A 231 -0.58 -10.70 2.97
CA GLY A 231 -1.69 -11.48 3.50
C GLY A 231 -2.17 -12.59 2.55
N ILE A 232 -3.38 -13.07 2.79
CA ILE A 232 -4.00 -14.21 2.07
C ILE A 232 -5.23 -13.80 1.26
N GLY A 233 -5.58 -12.54 1.27
CA GLY A 233 -6.68 -11.98 0.50
C GLY A 233 -7.43 -10.87 1.22
N PRO A 234 -8.23 -10.09 0.50
CA PRO A 234 -8.97 -8.97 1.06
C PRO A 234 -10.26 -9.41 1.75
N THR A 235 -10.73 -8.58 2.67
CA THR A 235 -12.11 -8.60 3.17
C THR A 235 -12.94 -7.64 2.33
N LEU A 236 -14.03 -8.14 1.79
CA LEU A 236 -14.93 -7.39 0.90
C LEU A 236 -16.33 -7.34 1.51
N VAL A 237 -17.07 -6.27 1.28
CA VAL A 237 -18.52 -6.30 1.36
C VAL A 237 -19.05 -6.41 -0.06
N SER A 238 -19.88 -7.41 -0.31
CA SER A 238 -20.40 -7.71 -1.64
C SER A 238 -21.91 -7.74 -1.66
N ARG A 239 -22.49 -7.37 -2.78
CA ARG A 239 -23.92 -7.49 -3.06
C ARG A 239 -24.13 -8.13 -4.43
N MET A 240 -25.11 -9.03 -4.50
CA MET A 240 -25.43 -9.70 -5.75
C MET A 240 -26.33 -8.83 -6.62
N VAL A 241 -26.04 -8.83 -7.91
CA VAL A 241 -26.84 -8.16 -8.94
C VAL A 241 -27.38 -9.18 -9.94
N SER A 242 -28.50 -8.85 -10.60
CA SER A 242 -29.06 -9.62 -11.71
C SER A 242 -28.13 -9.59 -12.93
N GLY A 243 -28.41 -10.41 -13.93
CA GLY A 243 -27.68 -10.36 -15.21
C GLY A 243 -27.74 -9.00 -15.93
N GLY A 244 -28.72 -8.17 -15.63
CA GLY A 244 -28.85 -6.78 -16.11
C GLY A 244 -28.15 -5.74 -15.24
N GLY A 245 -27.47 -6.16 -14.15
CA GLY A 245 -26.80 -5.26 -13.20
C GLY A 245 -27.73 -4.67 -12.14
N GLU A 246 -29.00 -5.06 -12.08
CA GLU A 246 -29.97 -4.59 -11.07
C GLU A 246 -29.79 -5.37 -9.77
N ILE A 247 -29.96 -4.68 -8.64
CA ILE A 247 -29.90 -5.30 -7.33
C ILE A 247 -31.08 -6.25 -7.12
N ILE A 248 -30.78 -7.42 -6.56
CA ILE A 248 -31.78 -8.39 -6.13
C ILE A 248 -32.28 -7.97 -4.74
N PRO A 249 -33.56 -7.52 -4.59
CA PRO A 249 -34.04 -6.84 -3.37
C PRO A 249 -33.91 -7.69 -2.09
N ASP A 250 -34.10 -9.00 -2.21
CA ASP A 250 -34.15 -9.91 -1.05
C ASP A 250 -32.78 -10.40 -0.59
N ILE A 251 -31.71 -10.05 -1.31
CA ILE A 251 -30.34 -10.44 -0.97
C ILE A 251 -29.64 -9.27 -0.28
N GLN A 252 -29.39 -9.44 1.02
CA GLN A 252 -28.61 -8.46 1.79
C GLN A 252 -27.15 -8.48 1.40
N PRO A 253 -26.43 -7.33 1.52
CA PRO A 253 -25.00 -7.31 1.39
C PRO A 253 -24.35 -8.26 2.41
N HIS A 254 -23.32 -9.01 1.99
CA HIS A 254 -22.61 -9.93 2.85
C HIS A 254 -21.12 -9.64 2.83
N VAL A 255 -20.46 -9.94 3.93
CA VAL A 255 -19.01 -9.76 4.07
C VAL A 255 -18.32 -11.07 3.71
N ILE A 256 -17.35 -10.98 2.80
CA ILE A 256 -16.50 -12.07 2.38
C ILE A 256 -15.11 -11.79 2.95
N ALA A 257 -14.61 -12.68 3.80
CA ALA A 257 -13.29 -12.57 4.41
C ALA A 257 -12.52 -13.89 4.24
N PRO A 258 -11.18 -13.83 4.21
CA PRO A 258 -10.37 -15.04 4.25
C PRO A 258 -10.64 -15.86 5.52
N ALA A 259 -10.65 -17.20 5.39
CA ALA A 259 -11.01 -18.08 6.49
C ALA A 259 -9.90 -18.31 7.54
N ASN A 260 -8.72 -17.72 7.36
CA ASN A 260 -7.59 -17.93 8.26
C ASN A 260 -7.51 -16.83 9.31
N SER A 261 -7.75 -17.19 10.57
CA SER A 261 -7.72 -16.26 11.72
C SER A 261 -6.32 -15.75 12.10
N HIS A 262 -5.25 -16.35 11.57
CA HIS A 262 -3.88 -15.90 11.82
C HIS A 262 -3.46 -14.70 10.95
N TYR A 263 -4.29 -14.29 10.02
CA TYR A 263 -4.06 -13.14 9.16
C TYR A 263 -5.08 -12.03 9.44
N PRO A 264 -4.67 -10.74 9.29
CA PRO A 264 -3.36 -10.26 8.87
C PRO A 264 -2.29 -10.40 9.96
N LEU A 265 -1.02 -10.59 9.55
CA LEU A 265 0.11 -10.67 10.46
C LEU A 265 0.38 -9.31 11.13
N ARG A 266 0.94 -9.35 12.33
CA ARG A 266 1.48 -8.17 13.01
C ARG A 266 3.00 -8.24 13.05
N VAL A 267 3.64 -7.15 12.64
CA VAL A 267 5.08 -6.97 12.69
C VAL A 267 5.37 -5.94 13.77
N GLU A 268 5.85 -6.41 14.91
CA GLU A 268 6.35 -5.54 15.97
C GLU A 268 7.67 -4.90 15.55
N THR A 269 7.78 -3.58 15.72
CA THR A 269 9.02 -2.83 15.55
C THR A 269 9.59 -2.44 16.90
N THR A 270 10.86 -2.05 16.94
CA THR A 270 11.50 -1.50 18.14
C THR A 270 11.22 -0.02 18.34
N VAL A 271 10.53 0.63 17.40
CA VAL A 271 10.23 2.06 17.39
C VAL A 271 9.27 2.42 18.50
N ASP A 272 9.50 3.56 19.14
CA ASP A 272 8.59 4.21 20.06
C ASP A 272 7.79 5.26 19.31
N ALA A 273 6.48 5.04 19.15
CA ALA A 273 5.59 5.90 18.38
C ALA A 273 5.50 7.32 18.95
N GLU A 274 5.56 7.47 20.27
CA GLU A 274 5.51 8.77 20.94
C GLU A 274 6.81 9.55 20.72
N LEU A 275 7.97 8.90 20.90
CA LEU A 275 9.28 9.50 20.62
C LEU A 275 9.40 9.89 19.15
N GLN A 276 8.97 9.02 18.24
CA GLN A 276 8.97 9.28 16.79
C GLN A 276 8.18 10.57 16.47
N ARG A 277 6.97 10.69 17.01
CA ARG A 277 6.10 11.84 16.79
C ARG A 277 6.70 13.13 17.36
N GLY A 278 7.18 13.09 18.60
CA GLY A 278 7.81 14.24 19.22
C GLY A 278 9.03 14.75 18.46
N LEU A 279 9.82 13.83 17.89
CA LEU A 279 10.96 14.21 17.04
C LEU A 279 10.52 14.72 15.65
N GLU A 280 9.44 14.24 15.07
CA GLU A 280 8.87 14.80 13.85
C GLU A 280 8.44 16.27 14.06
N GLU A 281 7.75 16.56 15.18
CA GLU A 281 7.35 17.89 15.56
C GLU A 281 8.58 18.80 15.80
N LEU A 282 9.56 18.33 16.57
CA LEU A 282 10.80 19.08 16.84
C LEU A 282 11.58 19.39 15.55
N THR A 283 11.69 18.45 14.62
CA THR A 283 12.39 18.69 13.35
C THR A 283 11.64 19.67 12.46
N GLN A 284 10.34 19.74 12.56
CA GLN A 284 9.54 20.73 11.85
C GLN A 284 9.74 22.12 12.44
N GLU A 285 9.71 22.25 13.77
CA GLU A 285 9.92 23.52 14.48
C GLU A 285 11.34 24.06 14.33
N SER A 286 12.35 23.17 14.33
CA SER A 286 13.77 23.55 14.14
C SER A 286 14.11 24.04 12.73
N GLY A 287 13.18 23.91 11.77
CA GLY A 287 13.40 24.32 10.38
C GLY A 287 14.36 23.42 9.61
N LEU A 288 14.64 22.20 10.08
CA LEU A 288 15.45 21.24 9.37
C LEU A 288 14.81 20.88 8.02
N GLN A 289 15.44 21.31 6.92
CA GLN A 289 14.90 21.09 5.57
C GLN A 289 15.22 19.71 5.04
N GLU A 290 16.47 19.26 5.19
CA GLU A 290 16.96 17.97 4.72
C GLU A 290 17.87 17.32 5.75
N GLY A 291 17.75 16.01 5.90
CA GLY A 291 18.57 15.24 6.81
C GLY A 291 17.84 14.05 7.41
N ALA A 292 18.48 13.41 8.37
CA ALA A 292 17.90 12.31 9.13
C ALA A 292 18.32 12.36 10.59
N ILE A 293 17.45 11.87 11.48
CA ILE A 293 17.74 11.65 12.88
C ILE A 293 17.45 10.18 13.19
N VAL A 294 18.39 9.52 13.87
CA VAL A 294 18.23 8.15 14.35
C VAL A 294 18.50 8.13 15.85
N VAL A 295 17.58 7.57 16.61
CA VAL A 295 17.72 7.34 18.04
C VAL A 295 17.86 5.86 18.32
N LEU A 296 18.96 5.49 18.95
CA LEU A 296 19.27 4.12 19.31
C LEU A 296 19.23 3.94 20.83
N ASP A 297 18.74 2.79 21.27
CA ASP A 297 18.88 2.35 22.65
C ASP A 297 20.36 1.97 22.89
N ALA A 298 20.98 2.59 23.89
CA ALA A 298 22.41 2.37 24.16
C ALA A 298 22.73 0.96 24.68
N ALA A 299 21.73 0.25 25.21
CA ALA A 299 21.96 -1.07 25.81
C ALA A 299 21.95 -2.21 24.77
N ASN A 300 21.13 -2.07 23.73
CA ASN A 300 20.87 -3.17 22.77
C ASN A 300 20.89 -2.73 21.31
N ALA A 301 21.15 -1.44 21.03
CA ALA A 301 21.15 -0.81 19.72
C ALA A 301 19.80 -0.86 18.98
N ASP A 302 18.68 -1.10 19.68
CA ASP A 302 17.36 -1.01 19.07
C ASP A 302 17.10 0.40 18.51
N VAL A 303 16.57 0.48 17.30
CA VAL A 303 16.13 1.76 16.72
C VAL A 303 14.83 2.20 17.39
N ARG A 304 14.91 3.22 18.25
CA ARG A 304 13.75 3.75 18.98
C ARG A 304 13.00 4.82 18.18
N ALA A 305 13.69 5.56 17.33
CA ALA A 305 13.09 6.46 16.36
C ALA A 305 14.00 6.65 15.15
N MET A 306 13.43 6.86 13.98
CA MET A 306 14.15 7.16 12.75
C MET A 306 13.33 8.10 11.89
N ILE A 307 13.86 9.30 11.64
CA ILE A 307 13.18 10.36 10.91
C ILE A 307 14.00 10.76 9.70
N SER A 308 13.32 11.01 8.63
CA SER A 308 13.91 11.55 7.39
C SER A 308 13.18 12.83 6.97
N ARG A 309 13.94 13.83 6.47
CA ARG A 309 13.43 15.08 5.92
C ARG A 309 13.89 15.23 4.47
N PRO A 310 13.07 15.82 3.56
CA PRO A 310 11.74 16.39 3.79
C PRO A 310 10.70 15.31 4.12
N PHE A 311 9.62 15.69 4.81
CA PHE A 311 8.50 14.80 5.08
C PHE A 311 7.76 14.43 3.79
N TYR A 312 7.11 13.28 3.78
CA TYR A 312 6.33 12.81 2.64
C TYR A 312 4.94 12.32 3.07
N GLN A 313 4.08 12.15 2.10
CA GLN A 313 2.74 11.57 2.32
C GLN A 313 2.70 10.19 1.67
N PRO A 314 2.70 9.09 2.45
CA PRO A 314 2.77 7.73 1.89
C PRO A 314 1.53 7.33 1.07
N GLN A 315 0.43 8.08 1.19
CA GLN A 315 -0.78 7.91 0.36
C GLN A 315 -0.63 8.50 -1.04
N HIS A 316 0.21 9.55 -1.19
CA HIS A 316 0.37 10.35 -2.42
C HIS A 316 1.84 10.58 -2.74
N VAL A 317 2.55 9.48 -3.01
CA VAL A 317 3.97 9.54 -3.34
C VAL A 317 4.16 9.86 -4.81
N ASN A 318 4.94 10.90 -5.10
CA ASN A 318 5.46 11.16 -6.43
C ASN A 318 6.83 10.45 -6.57
N PRO A 319 6.94 9.39 -7.39
CA PRO A 319 8.21 8.64 -7.52
C PRO A 319 9.36 9.47 -8.08
N LYS A 320 9.07 10.61 -8.73
CA LYS A 320 10.08 11.52 -9.28
C LYS A 320 10.71 12.45 -8.23
N GLU A 321 10.10 12.56 -7.07
CA GLU A 321 10.64 13.32 -5.94
C GLU A 321 11.52 12.42 -5.07
N SER A 322 12.46 13.01 -4.35
CA SER A 322 13.36 12.31 -3.42
C SER A 322 12.84 12.25 -1.98
N SER A 323 11.68 12.85 -1.71
CA SER A 323 11.10 12.97 -0.37
C SER A 323 10.74 11.64 0.29
N TRP A 324 10.42 10.61 -0.51
CA TRP A 324 10.10 9.27 -0.03
C TRP A 324 11.33 8.44 0.36
N GLY A 325 12.54 8.87 -0.01
CA GLY A 325 13.78 8.15 0.29
C GLY A 325 14.18 8.28 1.75
N ASN A 326 14.59 7.17 2.38
CA ASN A 326 15.09 7.18 3.74
C ASN A 326 16.55 7.67 3.78
N ARG A 327 16.77 8.91 4.18
CA ARG A 327 18.10 9.54 4.26
C ARG A 327 18.97 8.96 5.38
N ALA A 328 18.38 8.33 6.39
CA ALA A 328 19.14 7.69 7.47
C ALA A 328 20.03 6.54 6.99
N VAL A 329 19.67 5.92 5.84
CA VAL A 329 20.43 4.82 5.22
C VAL A 329 21.06 5.22 3.88
N GLN A 330 21.04 6.50 3.53
CA GLN A 330 21.71 7.02 2.35
C GLN A 330 23.12 7.50 2.72
N GLY A 331 24.11 7.18 1.89
CA GLY A 331 25.46 7.67 2.07
C GLY A 331 25.54 9.18 1.95
N ALA A 332 26.19 9.82 2.90
CA ALA A 332 26.46 11.25 2.92
C ALA A 332 27.96 11.49 3.16
N VAL A 333 28.44 12.65 2.74
CA VAL A 333 29.82 13.07 3.01
C VAL A 333 30.01 13.21 4.53
N PRO A 334 30.89 12.43 5.18
CA PRO A 334 30.99 12.36 6.64
C PRO A 334 31.59 13.63 7.25
N GLY A 335 32.35 14.40 6.48
CA GLY A 335 33.06 15.57 7.00
C GLY A 335 33.95 15.22 8.19
N SER A 336 33.97 16.06 9.19
CA SER A 336 34.79 15.91 10.40
C SER A 336 34.45 14.67 11.26
N ILE A 337 33.28 14.02 11.06
CA ILE A 337 32.98 12.78 11.76
C ILE A 337 33.94 11.67 11.36
N PHE A 338 34.52 11.70 10.15
CA PHE A 338 35.53 10.73 9.73
C PHE A 338 36.82 10.82 10.56
N LYS A 339 37.08 11.94 11.29
CA LYS A 339 38.19 12.08 12.23
C LYS A 339 38.15 11.03 13.35
N ILE A 340 36.95 10.50 13.67
CA ILE A 340 36.82 9.37 14.63
C ILE A 340 37.57 8.15 14.10
N VAL A 341 37.42 7.83 12.81
CA VAL A 341 38.16 6.71 12.19
C VAL A 341 39.65 6.96 12.23
N THR A 342 40.08 8.16 11.84
CA THR A 342 41.50 8.52 11.82
C THR A 342 42.11 8.49 13.21
N ALA A 343 41.42 9.01 14.25
CA ALA A 343 41.88 8.96 15.63
C ALA A 343 41.98 7.51 16.14
N ALA A 344 40.94 6.70 15.89
CA ALA A 344 40.92 5.29 16.28
C ALA A 344 42.07 4.52 15.63
N ALA A 345 42.29 4.70 14.35
CA ALA A 345 43.45 4.09 13.65
C ALA A 345 44.78 4.59 14.20
N ALA A 346 44.93 5.88 14.47
CA ALA A 346 46.15 6.43 15.01
C ALA A 346 46.52 5.85 16.39
N LEU A 347 45.52 5.67 17.24
CA LEU A 347 45.73 5.06 18.57
C LEU A 347 46.02 3.56 18.46
N GLU A 348 45.31 2.84 17.62
CA GLU A 348 45.44 1.39 17.44
C GLU A 348 46.81 1.02 16.85
N TYR A 349 47.24 1.74 15.83
CA TYR A 349 48.54 1.47 15.14
C TYR A 349 49.72 2.27 15.70
N HIS A 350 49.51 2.95 16.83
CA HIS A 350 50.53 3.77 17.47
C HIS A 350 51.22 4.78 16.53
N ALA A 351 50.42 5.37 15.62
CA ALA A 351 50.91 6.33 14.64
C ALA A 351 51.24 7.69 15.22
N VAL A 352 50.77 7.96 16.44
CA VAL A 352 51.01 9.18 17.20
C VAL A 352 51.43 8.80 18.62
N SER A 353 52.50 9.42 19.11
CA SER A 353 52.98 9.20 20.47
C SER A 353 52.11 9.92 21.48
N ASN A 354 52.04 9.38 22.71
CA ASN A 354 51.28 10.02 23.77
C ASN A 354 51.88 11.40 24.13
N GLY A 355 51.03 12.45 24.04
CA GLY A 355 51.46 13.84 24.32
C GLY A 355 52.22 14.51 23.17
N GLU A 356 52.35 13.87 21.99
CA GLU A 356 52.95 14.49 20.82
C GLU A 356 52.13 15.71 20.36
N GLU A 357 52.83 16.82 20.11
CA GLU A 357 52.25 18.10 19.69
C GLU A 357 52.33 18.31 18.19
N PHE A 358 51.29 18.88 17.60
CA PHE A 358 51.20 19.28 16.19
C PHE A 358 50.96 20.78 16.14
N HIS A 359 51.62 21.46 15.19
CA HIS A 359 51.43 22.89 15.00
C HIS A 359 50.36 23.17 13.95
N CYS A 360 49.32 23.90 14.32
CA CYS A 360 48.27 24.40 13.41
C CYS A 360 48.38 25.89 13.17
N GLY A 361 48.96 26.27 12.02
CA GLY A 361 49.11 27.66 11.59
C GLY A 361 47.91 28.19 10.74
N GLY A 362 46.86 27.42 10.61
CA GLY A 362 45.66 27.79 9.79
C GLY A 362 45.68 27.26 8.38
N GLU A 363 46.85 27.15 7.74
CA GLU A 363 47.01 26.61 6.39
C GLU A 363 47.95 25.39 6.39
N TYR A 364 47.65 24.42 5.53
CA TYR A 364 48.46 23.26 5.31
C TYR A 364 48.97 23.22 3.89
N GLY A 365 50.12 23.86 3.64
CA GLY A 365 50.74 24.25 2.38
C GLY A 365 50.80 23.22 1.22
N ARG A 366 50.30 22.00 1.40
CA ARG A 366 50.08 20.99 0.36
C ARG A 366 48.58 20.73 0.22
N TYR A 367 48.06 20.59 -0.98
CA TYR A 367 46.71 20.20 -1.30
C TYR A 367 45.62 21.28 -1.07
N GLY A 368 45.93 22.55 -0.76
CA GLY A 368 44.97 23.59 -0.50
C GLY A 368 44.10 23.35 0.74
N LEU A 369 44.53 22.46 1.66
CA LEU A 369 43.83 22.16 2.89
C LEU A 369 44.05 23.32 3.89
N SER A 370 42.99 23.85 4.44
CA SER A 370 43.01 24.84 5.51
C SER A 370 42.22 24.35 6.74
N CYS A 371 42.57 24.94 7.88
CA CYS A 371 41.78 24.80 9.07
C CYS A 371 40.61 25.74 9.05
N TRP A 372 39.55 25.42 9.80
CA TRP A 372 38.38 26.29 9.94
C TRP A 372 38.70 27.58 10.75
N LYS A 373 39.76 27.55 11.57
CA LYS A 373 40.25 28.67 12.35
C LYS A 373 41.33 29.42 11.53
N GLU A 374 41.02 30.65 11.09
CA GLU A 374 41.79 31.40 10.12
C GLU A 374 43.27 31.60 10.45
N HIS A 375 43.61 31.80 11.73
CA HIS A 375 45.01 31.93 12.20
C HIS A 375 45.56 30.66 12.86
N GLY A 376 44.85 29.56 12.69
CA GLY A 376 45.24 28.29 13.31
C GLY A 376 44.95 28.19 14.81
N HIS A 377 45.20 26.99 15.36
CA HIS A 377 44.97 26.71 16.77
C HIS A 377 46.23 26.78 17.63
N GLY A 378 47.42 26.96 17.01
CA GLY A 378 48.69 26.80 17.67
C GLY A 378 49.06 25.33 17.87
N ASP A 379 49.78 25.06 18.94
CA ASP A 379 50.27 23.71 19.24
C ASP A 379 49.17 22.91 19.99
N LEU A 380 48.85 21.75 19.46
CA LEU A 380 47.78 20.86 19.95
C LEU A 380 48.29 19.41 19.93
N ASN A 381 48.00 18.64 20.97
CA ASN A 381 48.10 17.19 20.90
C ASN A 381 46.90 16.58 20.18
N LEU A 382 46.88 15.26 19.97
CA LEU A 382 45.82 14.58 19.23
C LEU A 382 44.44 14.75 19.91
N GLU A 383 44.38 14.69 21.25
CA GLU A 383 43.14 14.89 22.03
C GLU A 383 42.56 16.30 21.85
N GLN A 384 43.42 17.31 22.02
CA GLN A 384 43.03 18.71 21.80
C GLN A 384 42.65 18.97 20.34
N GLY A 385 43.42 18.39 19.39
CA GLY A 385 43.10 18.47 17.96
C GLY A 385 41.75 17.82 17.61
N PHE A 386 41.35 16.75 18.32
CA PHE A 386 40.06 16.10 18.19
C PHE A 386 38.96 16.99 18.77
N ALA A 387 39.14 17.53 19.98
CA ALA A 387 38.17 18.41 20.63
C ALA A 387 37.89 19.67 19.81
N GLU A 388 38.93 20.30 19.26
CA GLU A 388 38.83 21.49 18.39
C GLU A 388 38.51 21.14 16.93
N SER A 389 38.37 19.88 16.59
CA SER A 389 38.15 19.42 15.20
C SER A 389 39.17 20.01 14.21
N CYS A 390 40.48 20.07 14.62
CA CYS A 390 41.54 20.68 13.83
C CYS A 390 41.84 19.88 12.57
N ASN A 391 41.70 20.50 11.39
CA ASN A 391 41.97 19.82 10.10
C ASN A 391 43.42 19.48 9.93
N ILE A 392 44.35 20.31 10.44
CA ILE A 392 45.80 20.15 10.25
C ILE A 392 46.33 19.01 11.11
N VAL A 393 45.95 18.93 12.38
CA VAL A 393 46.31 17.79 13.25
C VAL A 393 45.85 16.47 12.61
N PHE A 394 44.65 16.42 12.08
CA PHE A 394 44.12 15.21 11.45
C PHE A 394 44.74 14.89 10.08
N ALA A 395 45.11 15.89 9.30
CA ALA A 395 45.89 15.68 8.08
C ALA A 395 47.28 15.09 8.33
N GLU A 396 47.97 15.63 9.35
CA GLU A 396 49.27 15.10 9.76
C GLU A 396 49.19 13.69 10.33
N THR A 397 48.18 13.44 11.15
CA THR A 397 47.89 12.10 11.70
C THR A 397 47.58 11.10 10.59
N ALA A 398 46.69 11.45 9.65
CA ALA A 398 46.31 10.57 8.53
C ALA A 398 47.49 10.23 7.61
N ARG A 399 48.43 11.16 7.41
CA ARG A 399 49.67 10.90 6.61
C ARG A 399 50.58 9.81 7.20
N ARG A 400 50.47 9.51 8.47
CA ARG A 400 51.27 8.49 9.16
C ARG A 400 50.62 7.11 9.10
N LEU A 401 49.38 7.04 8.64
CA LEU A 401 48.60 5.81 8.48
C LEU A 401 48.65 5.34 7.02
N SER A 402 48.73 4.03 6.82
CA SER A 402 48.50 3.47 5.51
C SER A 402 47.02 3.45 5.16
N MET A 403 46.69 3.37 3.86
CA MET A 403 45.33 3.18 3.40
C MET A 403 44.68 1.93 4.03
N GLU A 404 45.44 0.82 4.07
CA GLU A 404 44.98 -0.43 4.65
C GLU A 404 44.64 -0.30 6.14
N GLN A 405 45.40 0.46 6.92
CA GLN A 405 45.12 0.72 8.33
C GLN A 405 43.85 1.52 8.52
N LEU A 406 43.62 2.52 7.68
CA LEU A 406 42.34 3.31 7.70
C LEU A 406 41.16 2.47 7.27
N GLU A 407 41.28 1.68 6.21
CA GLU A 407 40.22 0.79 5.72
C GLU A 407 39.84 -0.28 6.76
N ASN A 408 40.85 -0.95 7.36
CA ASN A 408 40.60 -1.95 8.40
C ASN A 408 39.91 -1.35 9.61
N THR A 409 40.30 -0.15 10.04
CA THR A 409 39.65 0.53 11.16
C THR A 409 38.22 0.94 10.80
N ALA A 410 38.00 1.47 9.59
CA ALA A 410 36.65 1.81 9.08
C ALA A 410 35.75 0.57 9.02
N ASP A 411 36.26 -0.56 8.51
CA ASP A 411 35.52 -1.83 8.45
C ASP A 411 35.14 -2.35 9.84
N ARG A 412 36.08 -2.30 10.81
CA ARG A 412 35.82 -2.69 12.19
C ARG A 412 34.79 -1.79 12.89
N LEU A 413 34.72 -0.52 12.52
CA LEU A 413 33.68 0.41 12.94
C LEU A 413 32.37 0.23 12.15
N GLY A 414 32.32 -0.71 11.21
CA GLY A 414 31.12 -1.02 10.44
C GLY A 414 30.85 -0.10 9.24
N LEU A 415 31.78 0.81 8.88
CA LEU A 415 31.54 1.83 7.84
C LEU A 415 31.68 1.28 6.41
N ALA A 416 32.45 0.21 6.18
CA ALA A 416 32.68 -0.37 4.86
C ALA A 416 31.79 -1.56 4.54
N ARG A 417 30.87 -1.90 5.42
CA ARG A 417 29.98 -3.06 5.27
C ARG A 417 28.63 -2.65 4.71
N PRO A 418 28.01 -3.47 3.82
CA PRO A 418 26.61 -3.30 3.48
C PRO A 418 25.78 -3.29 4.75
N ILE A 419 25.04 -2.21 4.97
CA ILE A 419 24.07 -2.11 6.06
C ILE A 419 22.71 -2.41 5.44
N GLY A 420 22.08 -3.46 5.90
CA GLY A 420 20.77 -3.79 5.42
C GLY A 420 20.60 -5.27 5.09
N TRP A 421 19.35 -5.67 4.95
CA TRP A 421 19.00 -7.01 4.53
C TRP A 421 18.80 -7.02 3.01
N GLU A 422 19.62 -7.80 2.31
CA GLU A 422 19.47 -8.05 0.89
C GLU A 422 18.97 -9.49 0.68
N GLY A 423 17.74 -9.63 0.24
CA GLY A 423 17.29 -10.85 -0.40
C GLY A 423 16.44 -11.83 0.41
N SER A 424 16.33 -13.04 -0.15
CA SER A 424 15.35 -14.07 0.20
C SER A 424 15.77 -15.01 1.35
N ARG A 425 16.89 -14.81 2.01
CA ARG A 425 17.42 -15.73 3.02
C ARG A 425 17.26 -15.19 4.43
N TRP A 426 16.11 -15.51 5.03
CA TRP A 426 15.80 -15.20 6.43
C TRP A 426 16.72 -15.86 7.45
N GLN A 427 17.49 -16.87 7.05
CA GLN A 427 18.27 -17.74 7.95
C GLN A 427 19.73 -17.33 8.13
N GLU A 428 20.26 -16.37 7.37
CA GLU A 428 21.72 -16.12 7.33
C GLU A 428 22.16 -14.76 7.88
N CYS A 429 21.27 -13.92 8.42
CA CYS A 429 21.65 -12.65 8.98
C CYS A 429 21.40 -12.58 10.51
N PRO A 430 22.40 -12.90 11.34
CA PRO A 430 22.24 -12.82 12.80
C PRO A 430 22.10 -11.40 13.34
N CYS A 431 22.32 -10.38 12.51
CA CYS A 431 22.32 -8.97 12.94
C CYS A 431 20.98 -8.27 12.80
N TYR A 432 19.99 -8.86 12.11
CA TYR A 432 18.72 -8.20 11.79
C TYR A 432 17.58 -8.48 12.76
N ASP A 433 17.66 -9.58 13.50
CA ASP A 433 16.64 -9.92 14.49
C ASP A 433 16.56 -8.95 15.66
N THR A 434 17.54 -8.05 15.77
CA THR A 434 17.67 -7.15 16.94
C THR A 434 17.42 -5.68 16.64
N LEU A 435 17.59 -5.20 15.39
CA LEU A 435 17.68 -3.75 15.19
C LEU A 435 16.35 -3.02 14.96
N ILE A 436 15.35 -3.63 14.30
CA ILE A 436 14.09 -2.92 13.99
C ILE A 436 12.84 -3.78 14.21
N MET A 437 12.93 -5.12 14.26
CA MET A 437 11.73 -5.97 14.24
C MET A 437 11.82 -7.20 15.13
N ARG A 438 10.73 -7.49 15.81
CA ARG A 438 10.38 -8.83 16.30
C ARG A 438 9.16 -9.30 15.54
N ILE A 439 9.24 -10.44 14.87
CA ILE A 439 8.08 -11.05 14.22
C ILE A 439 7.46 -11.99 15.24
N THR A 440 6.37 -11.60 15.83
CA THR A 440 5.56 -12.50 16.65
C THR A 440 4.45 -13.07 15.78
N GLY A 441 4.51 -14.38 15.52
CA GLY A 441 3.36 -15.13 15.05
C GLY A 441 2.46 -15.43 16.24
N VAL A 442 1.20 -15.04 16.15
CA VAL A 442 0.15 -15.49 17.07
C VAL A 442 -0.49 -16.73 16.49
#